data_6c945dcf1550f1ebb979e4a3d39c6abc
#
_entry.id   6c945dcf1550f1ebb979e4a3d39c6abc
#
_cell.length_a   1.000
_cell.length_b   1.000
_cell.length_c   1.000
_cell.angle_alpha   90.00
_cell.angle_beta   90.00
_cell.angle_gamma   90.00
#
_symmetry.space_group_name_H-M   'P 1'
#
loop_
_entity.id
_entity.type
_entity.pdbx_description
1 polymer ?
#
loop_
_entity_poly.entity_id
_entity_poly.type
_entity_poly.pdbx_seq_one_letter_code
_entity_poly.pdbx_strand_id
1 'polypeptide(L)'
;MYSLLPVLIETMGDAYPELKAQRELIGRVMREEEDAFLRTLEKGISMLNDEMERLKAEGKTTLDGTQAFRLFDTYGFPLDLTELICRENGLQVDAAQFDVEMQKQKERARNAAAVENSDWVVLREGEQNFVGYDYTEYECRILRYRQVTQKKNTYFELVLDNTPFYGEMGGQVGDCGVLVNGEETVDIIDTKRENNQSIHIVKALPKDPKADFMACVDTDKREASAANHTATHLLDYALKAVLGEHVEQKGSLVAPDTLRFDFSHFQKVTDEELREVERLVNDLIRQDLPLDEHRNTPLEEAKAMGAVALFGEKYGDTVRVVRFGPSCEFCGGIHARSTGRIGMFKIVSESSVAAGIRRVEALTGKRCEEAIYVLEDTIRGIRNLFNNAKDLQGVIAKYMEEHDSMRKEIEKFSAQAVERLKENLVEKAKDVNGLKVVKAVLPINAEQAKNLVFKVREAIPQHLVCVVGSTANDKPLLSIMFSDDVVSEHGLNAGQIIREAAKLIQGGGGGQPHYASAGGKNLDGISVAVDKAVELACQ
;
A
#
# COMPACT_ATOMS: atom_id res chain seq x y z
N MET A 1 -19.30 -2.22 -22.96
CA MET A 1 -20.62 -1.76 -22.43
C MET A 1 -20.84 -0.28 -22.67
N TYR A 2 -19.85 0.58 -22.45
CA TYR A 2 -19.99 2.03 -22.65
C TYR A 2 -20.48 2.42 -24.06
N SER A 3 -20.16 1.65 -25.09
CA SER A 3 -20.63 1.86 -26.48
C SER A 3 -22.16 1.71 -26.66
N LEU A 4 -22.85 1.14 -25.68
CA LEU A 4 -24.32 1.01 -25.68
C LEU A 4 -25.03 2.25 -25.07
N LEU A 5 -24.29 3.14 -24.43
CA LEU A 5 -24.84 4.35 -23.80
C LEU A 5 -25.65 5.22 -24.76
N PRO A 6 -25.23 5.47 -26.02
CA PRO A 6 -26.06 6.24 -26.98
C PRO A 6 -27.44 5.61 -27.22
N VAL A 7 -27.50 4.27 -27.33
CA VAL A 7 -28.78 3.55 -27.54
C VAL A 7 -29.66 3.64 -26.29
N LEU A 8 -29.05 3.54 -25.09
CA LEU A 8 -29.77 3.70 -23.82
C LEU A 8 -30.38 5.11 -23.72
N ILE A 9 -29.61 6.14 -24.07
CA ILE A 9 -30.10 7.54 -24.07
C ILE A 9 -31.23 7.75 -25.07
N GLU A 10 -31.12 7.17 -26.25
CA GLU A 10 -32.19 7.25 -27.27
C GLU A 10 -33.47 6.57 -26.79
N THR A 11 -33.36 5.41 -26.14
CA THR A 11 -34.50 4.59 -25.72
C THR A 11 -35.16 5.08 -24.44
N MET A 12 -34.38 5.57 -23.48
CA MET A 12 -34.84 5.88 -22.12
C MET A 12 -34.66 7.35 -21.72
N GLY A 13 -33.94 8.14 -22.49
CA GLY A 13 -33.57 9.52 -22.14
C GLY A 13 -34.74 10.50 -22.02
N ASP A 14 -35.93 10.17 -22.50
CA ASP A 14 -37.14 10.99 -22.30
C ASP A 14 -37.75 10.70 -20.92
N ALA A 15 -37.66 9.47 -20.45
CA ALA A 15 -38.14 9.08 -19.13
C ALA A 15 -37.11 9.42 -18.01
N TYR A 16 -35.81 9.49 -18.36
CA TYR A 16 -34.69 9.78 -17.46
C TYR A 16 -33.84 10.92 -18.06
N PRO A 17 -34.22 12.19 -17.89
CA PRO A 17 -33.55 13.34 -18.50
C PRO A 17 -32.08 13.48 -18.12
N GLU A 18 -31.69 12.99 -16.94
CA GLU A 18 -30.32 12.95 -16.44
C GLU A 18 -29.37 12.14 -17.34
N LEU A 19 -29.87 11.13 -18.05
CA LEU A 19 -29.06 10.37 -19.01
C LEU A 19 -28.59 11.26 -20.17
N LYS A 20 -29.43 12.23 -20.61
CA LYS A 20 -29.08 13.20 -21.64
C LYS A 20 -28.14 14.27 -21.07
N ALA A 21 -28.47 14.80 -19.88
CA ALA A 21 -27.75 15.89 -19.25
C ALA A 21 -26.30 15.48 -18.85
N GLN A 22 -26.13 14.23 -18.42
CA GLN A 22 -24.83 13.72 -17.95
C GLN A 22 -24.17 12.72 -18.91
N ARG A 23 -24.54 12.73 -20.18
CA ARG A 23 -24.06 11.77 -21.20
C ARG A 23 -22.55 11.58 -21.20
N GLU A 24 -21.78 12.68 -21.16
CA GLU A 24 -20.31 12.60 -21.20
C GLU A 24 -19.75 12.01 -19.94
N LEU A 25 -20.26 12.39 -18.78
CA LEU A 25 -19.84 11.86 -17.48
C LEU A 25 -20.11 10.35 -17.41
N ILE A 26 -21.36 9.93 -17.72
CA ILE A 26 -21.76 8.52 -17.70
C ILE A 26 -20.87 7.70 -18.66
N GLY A 27 -20.62 8.22 -19.87
CA GLY A 27 -19.77 7.56 -20.86
C GLY A 27 -18.33 7.37 -20.40
N ARG A 28 -17.76 8.37 -19.72
CA ARG A 28 -16.41 8.28 -19.15
C ARG A 28 -16.34 7.30 -17.99
N VAL A 29 -17.27 7.38 -17.04
CA VAL A 29 -17.32 6.46 -15.88
C VAL A 29 -17.48 5.01 -16.36
N MET A 30 -18.42 4.75 -17.27
CA MET A 30 -18.62 3.39 -17.80
C MET A 30 -17.38 2.85 -18.53
N ARG A 31 -16.65 3.70 -19.24
CA ARG A 31 -15.43 3.31 -19.95
C ARG A 31 -14.30 2.96 -18.98
N GLU A 32 -14.06 3.80 -17.97
CA GLU A 32 -13.03 3.56 -16.96
C GLU A 32 -13.32 2.28 -16.13
N GLU A 33 -14.58 2.07 -15.76
CA GLU A 33 -15.03 0.84 -15.10
C GLU A 33 -14.79 -0.38 -15.97
N GLU A 34 -15.14 -0.32 -17.26
CA GLU A 34 -14.93 -1.39 -18.23
C GLU A 34 -13.43 -1.69 -18.40
N ASP A 35 -12.60 -0.66 -18.56
CA ASP A 35 -11.14 -0.79 -18.69
C ASP A 35 -10.51 -1.34 -17.41
N ALA A 36 -10.97 -0.92 -16.23
CA ALA A 36 -10.50 -1.45 -14.94
C ALA A 36 -10.89 -2.92 -14.76
N PHE A 37 -12.12 -3.27 -15.10
CA PHE A 37 -12.62 -4.65 -15.04
C PHE A 37 -11.87 -5.57 -16.02
N LEU A 38 -11.61 -5.11 -17.25
CA LEU A 38 -10.85 -5.86 -18.25
C LEU A 38 -9.41 -6.14 -17.78
N ARG A 39 -8.74 -5.18 -17.15
CA ARG A 39 -7.41 -5.40 -16.56
C ARG A 39 -7.45 -6.45 -15.44
N THR A 40 -8.48 -6.44 -14.62
CA THR A 40 -8.67 -7.44 -13.55
C THR A 40 -8.90 -8.82 -14.15
N LEU A 41 -9.75 -8.92 -15.18
CA LEU A 41 -10.01 -10.16 -15.92
C LEU A 41 -8.74 -10.71 -16.57
N GLU A 42 -7.98 -9.90 -17.28
CA GLU A 42 -6.75 -10.31 -17.95
C GLU A 42 -5.74 -10.89 -16.95
N LYS A 43 -5.55 -10.21 -15.82
CA LYS A 43 -4.67 -10.70 -14.75
C LYS A 43 -5.18 -11.99 -14.11
N GLY A 44 -6.48 -12.09 -13.82
CA GLY A 44 -7.11 -13.28 -13.26
C GLY A 44 -7.03 -14.48 -14.20
N ILE A 45 -7.30 -14.27 -15.49
CA ILE A 45 -7.19 -15.32 -16.53
C ILE A 45 -5.74 -15.81 -16.66
N SER A 46 -4.76 -14.90 -16.68
CA SER A 46 -3.34 -15.28 -16.73
C SER A 46 -2.96 -16.18 -15.56
N MET A 47 -3.30 -15.79 -14.35
CA MET A 47 -2.99 -16.56 -13.14
C MET A 47 -3.74 -17.91 -13.10
N LEU A 48 -4.98 -17.94 -13.55
CA LEU A 48 -5.75 -19.17 -13.64
C LEU A 48 -5.16 -20.14 -14.68
N ASN A 49 -4.69 -19.63 -15.82
CA ASN A 49 -4.02 -20.43 -16.85
C ASN A 49 -2.72 -21.04 -16.31
N ASP A 50 -1.87 -20.27 -15.63
CA ASP A 50 -0.62 -20.77 -15.03
C ASP A 50 -0.92 -21.91 -14.03
N GLU A 51 -1.98 -21.77 -13.23
CA GLU A 51 -2.37 -22.78 -12.25
C GLU A 51 -2.97 -24.02 -12.95
N MET A 52 -3.75 -23.84 -14.00
CA MET A 52 -4.29 -24.96 -14.79
C MET A 52 -3.19 -25.76 -15.50
N GLU A 53 -2.15 -25.10 -16.03
CA GLU A 53 -0.99 -25.79 -16.61
C GLU A 53 -0.24 -26.61 -15.55
N ARG A 54 -0.07 -26.05 -14.35
CA ARG A 54 0.53 -26.76 -13.22
C ARG A 54 -0.28 -27.99 -12.83
N LEU A 55 -1.60 -27.88 -12.71
CA LEU A 55 -2.48 -28.98 -12.37
C LEU A 55 -2.43 -30.10 -13.43
N LYS A 56 -2.42 -29.74 -14.72
CA LYS A 56 -2.29 -30.71 -15.83
C LYS A 56 -0.93 -31.43 -15.78
N ALA A 57 0.15 -30.74 -15.46
CA ALA A 57 1.49 -31.31 -15.30
C ALA A 57 1.56 -32.29 -14.10
N GLU A 58 0.81 -32.00 -13.03
CA GLU A 58 0.70 -32.85 -11.83
C GLU A 58 -0.34 -33.97 -11.99
N GLY A 59 -1.07 -34.06 -13.12
CA GLY A 59 -2.13 -35.05 -13.37
C GLY A 59 -3.38 -34.84 -12.49
N LYS A 60 -3.59 -33.64 -11.96
CA LYS A 60 -4.74 -33.27 -11.14
C LYS A 60 -5.85 -32.71 -12.03
N THR A 61 -7.09 -32.94 -11.64
CA THR A 61 -8.29 -32.48 -12.37
C THR A 61 -9.14 -31.48 -11.61
N THR A 62 -8.71 -31.08 -10.40
CA THR A 62 -9.49 -30.20 -9.55
C THR A 62 -8.60 -29.03 -9.06
N LEU A 63 -9.07 -27.81 -9.27
CA LEU A 63 -8.49 -26.59 -8.70
C LEU A 63 -8.89 -26.48 -7.22
N ASP A 64 -7.90 -26.33 -6.35
CA ASP A 64 -8.10 -26.14 -4.91
C ASP A 64 -8.95 -24.87 -4.64
N GLY A 65 -9.98 -25.01 -3.80
CA GLY A 65 -10.85 -23.91 -3.43
C GLY A 65 -10.14 -22.74 -2.74
N THR A 66 -9.00 -23.00 -2.08
CA THR A 66 -8.14 -21.94 -1.51
C THR A 66 -7.54 -21.07 -2.61
N GLN A 67 -7.14 -21.65 -3.74
CA GLN A 67 -6.61 -20.90 -4.88
C GLN A 67 -7.73 -20.11 -5.58
N ALA A 68 -8.90 -20.72 -5.75
CA ALA A 68 -10.08 -20.03 -6.28
C ALA A 68 -10.50 -18.87 -5.37
N PHE A 69 -10.45 -19.04 -4.04
CA PHE A 69 -10.72 -17.99 -3.07
C PHE A 69 -9.68 -16.85 -3.16
N ARG A 70 -8.42 -17.17 -3.36
CA ARG A 70 -7.36 -16.15 -3.55
C ARG A 70 -7.58 -15.31 -4.82
N LEU A 71 -8.00 -15.93 -5.92
CA LEU A 71 -8.38 -15.23 -7.15
C LEU A 71 -9.53 -14.26 -6.91
N PHE A 72 -10.53 -14.68 -6.13
CA PHE A 72 -11.68 -13.86 -5.76
C PHE A 72 -11.31 -12.75 -4.77
N ASP A 73 -10.71 -13.07 -3.63
CA ASP A 73 -10.48 -12.14 -2.52
C ASP A 73 -9.39 -11.10 -2.81
N THR A 74 -8.29 -11.53 -3.44
CA THR A 74 -7.13 -10.67 -3.68
C THR A 74 -7.19 -9.94 -5.01
N TYR A 75 -7.75 -10.58 -6.03
CA TYR A 75 -7.73 -10.06 -7.40
C TYR A 75 -9.13 -9.71 -7.93
N GLY A 76 -10.19 -9.93 -7.16
CA GLY A 76 -11.56 -9.61 -7.57
C GLY A 76 -12.05 -10.47 -8.74
N PHE A 77 -11.41 -11.62 -9.03
CA PHE A 77 -11.79 -12.49 -10.14
C PHE A 77 -12.97 -13.38 -9.75
N PRO A 78 -14.13 -13.29 -10.44
CA PRO A 78 -15.35 -13.96 -10.02
C PRO A 78 -15.24 -15.50 -10.00
N LEU A 79 -15.87 -16.15 -9.00
CA LEU A 79 -15.85 -17.61 -8.87
C LEU A 79 -16.53 -18.30 -10.04
N ASP A 80 -17.68 -17.80 -10.48
CA ASP A 80 -18.45 -18.34 -11.61
C ASP A 80 -17.65 -18.35 -12.91
N LEU A 81 -16.82 -17.33 -13.12
CA LEU A 81 -15.90 -17.26 -14.25
C LEU A 81 -14.72 -18.23 -14.09
N THR A 82 -14.20 -18.40 -12.87
CA THR A 82 -13.19 -19.41 -12.55
C THR A 82 -13.72 -20.82 -12.85
N GLU A 83 -14.94 -21.13 -12.42
CA GLU A 83 -15.60 -22.41 -12.67
C GLU A 83 -15.84 -22.64 -14.16
N LEU A 84 -16.28 -21.61 -14.89
CA LEU A 84 -16.53 -21.71 -16.34
C LEU A 84 -15.24 -22.07 -17.09
N ILE A 85 -14.15 -21.31 -16.84
CA ILE A 85 -12.85 -21.51 -17.52
C ILE A 85 -12.25 -22.89 -17.15
N CYS A 86 -12.31 -23.28 -15.87
CA CYS A 86 -11.87 -24.61 -15.44
C CYS A 86 -12.63 -25.71 -16.16
N ARG A 87 -13.96 -25.61 -16.24
CA ARG A 87 -14.82 -26.59 -16.92
C ARG A 87 -14.51 -26.71 -18.42
N GLU A 88 -14.30 -25.60 -19.11
CA GLU A 88 -13.91 -25.57 -20.52
C GLU A 88 -12.55 -26.25 -20.77
N ASN A 89 -11.67 -26.26 -19.75
CA ASN A 89 -10.37 -26.90 -19.78
C ASN A 89 -10.37 -28.34 -19.20
N GLY A 90 -11.53 -28.91 -18.91
CA GLY A 90 -11.68 -30.29 -18.36
C GLY A 90 -11.29 -30.39 -16.88
N LEU A 91 -11.27 -29.27 -16.15
CA LEU A 91 -11.00 -29.18 -14.73
C LEU A 91 -12.28 -28.87 -13.95
N GLN A 92 -12.27 -29.17 -12.66
CA GLN A 92 -13.31 -28.77 -11.71
C GLN A 92 -12.72 -27.83 -10.66
N VAL A 93 -13.59 -27.07 -9.97
CA VAL A 93 -13.21 -26.22 -8.84
C VAL A 93 -13.78 -26.85 -7.56
N ASP A 94 -12.98 -26.90 -6.49
CA ASP A 94 -13.46 -27.29 -5.17
C ASP A 94 -14.24 -26.11 -4.53
N ALA A 95 -15.52 -25.99 -4.93
CA ALA A 95 -16.41 -24.95 -4.41
C ALA A 95 -16.67 -25.12 -2.90
N ALA A 96 -16.66 -26.35 -2.37
CA ALA A 96 -16.86 -26.59 -0.95
C ALA A 96 -15.71 -25.99 -0.11
N GLN A 97 -14.47 -26.16 -0.55
CA GLN A 97 -13.31 -25.55 0.10
C GLN A 97 -13.30 -24.03 -0.07
N PHE A 98 -13.74 -23.50 -1.21
CA PHE A 98 -13.92 -22.06 -1.41
C PHE A 98 -14.90 -21.47 -0.39
N ASP A 99 -16.04 -22.10 -0.17
CA ASP A 99 -17.04 -21.66 0.81
C ASP A 99 -16.50 -21.69 2.24
N VAL A 100 -15.66 -22.68 2.58
CA VAL A 100 -14.97 -22.74 3.88
C VAL A 100 -14.06 -21.52 4.07
N GLU A 101 -13.27 -21.15 3.06
CA GLU A 101 -12.39 -19.97 3.16
C GLU A 101 -13.19 -18.67 3.22
N MET A 102 -14.28 -18.56 2.47
CA MET A 102 -15.22 -17.43 2.54
C MET A 102 -15.84 -17.31 3.95
N GLN A 103 -16.25 -18.43 4.55
CA GLN A 103 -16.79 -18.43 5.90
C GLN A 103 -15.76 -18.03 6.94
N LYS A 104 -14.51 -18.51 6.84
CA LYS A 104 -13.41 -18.11 7.72
C LYS A 104 -13.12 -16.60 7.64
N GLN A 105 -13.23 -15.99 6.46
CA GLN A 105 -13.09 -14.55 6.29
C GLN A 105 -14.22 -13.81 7.01
N LYS A 106 -15.47 -14.24 6.82
CA LYS A 106 -16.64 -13.65 7.49
C LYS A 106 -16.56 -13.79 9.02
N GLU A 107 -16.11 -14.94 9.53
CA GLU A 107 -15.93 -15.16 10.97
C GLU A 107 -14.80 -14.31 11.55
N ARG A 108 -13.67 -14.16 10.84
CA ARG A 108 -12.60 -13.23 11.24
C ARG A 108 -13.10 -11.79 11.36
N ALA A 109 -13.91 -11.34 10.40
CA ALA A 109 -14.53 -10.01 10.43
C ALA A 109 -15.52 -9.85 11.61
N ARG A 110 -16.37 -10.87 11.88
CA ARG A 110 -17.32 -10.87 13.02
C ARG A 110 -16.60 -10.90 14.36
N ASN A 111 -15.60 -11.77 14.55
CA ASN A 111 -14.86 -11.90 15.80
C ASN A 111 -14.01 -10.67 16.13
N ALA A 112 -13.62 -9.90 15.11
CA ALA A 112 -12.96 -8.60 15.31
C ALA A 112 -13.90 -7.54 15.90
N ALA A 113 -15.21 -7.68 15.70
CA ALA A 113 -16.25 -6.73 16.10
C ALA A 113 -17.05 -7.14 17.36
N ALA A 114 -16.77 -8.30 17.99
CA ALA A 114 -17.50 -8.75 19.17
C ALA A 114 -17.23 -7.83 20.37
N VAL A 115 -18.28 -7.15 20.85
CA VAL A 115 -18.27 -6.27 22.02
C VAL A 115 -19.35 -6.78 22.98
N GLU A 116 -18.99 -7.01 24.24
CA GLU A 116 -19.91 -7.37 25.32
C GLU A 116 -20.17 -6.14 26.19
N ASN A 117 -21.41 -5.69 26.20
CA ASN A 117 -21.85 -4.55 27.01
C ASN A 117 -22.65 -5.04 28.22
N SER A 118 -22.36 -4.49 29.40
CA SER A 118 -23.29 -4.62 30.55
C SER A 118 -24.51 -3.72 30.35
N ASP A 119 -25.54 -3.94 31.19
CA ASP A 119 -26.67 -3.00 31.30
C ASP A 119 -26.20 -1.63 31.81
N TRP A 120 -26.96 -0.58 31.47
CA TRP A 120 -26.72 0.76 31.98
C TRP A 120 -27.03 0.87 33.47
N VAL A 121 -26.09 1.36 34.25
CA VAL A 121 -26.29 1.78 35.62
C VAL A 121 -26.71 3.25 35.59
N VAL A 122 -27.99 3.51 35.88
CA VAL A 122 -28.54 4.88 35.92
C VAL A 122 -28.28 5.50 37.29
N LEU A 123 -27.59 6.63 37.29
CA LEU A 123 -27.30 7.43 38.50
C LEU A 123 -28.31 8.56 38.66
N ARG A 124 -28.73 9.15 37.54
CA ARG A 124 -29.71 10.26 37.48
C ARG A 124 -30.55 10.16 36.22
N GLU A 125 -31.81 10.55 36.31
CA GLU A 125 -32.66 10.78 35.14
C GLU A 125 -32.31 12.14 34.52
N GLY A 126 -32.38 12.25 33.21
CA GLY A 126 -32.12 13.49 32.46
C GLY A 126 -31.79 13.24 31.00
N GLU A 127 -31.77 14.32 30.25
CA GLU A 127 -31.35 14.34 28.87
C GLU A 127 -29.96 14.95 28.75
N GLN A 128 -29.21 14.54 27.71
CA GLN A 128 -27.92 15.09 27.41
C GLN A 128 -28.04 16.36 26.55
N ASN A 129 -27.36 17.42 26.96
CA ASN A 129 -27.22 18.64 26.18
C ASN A 129 -25.77 18.79 25.67
N PHE A 130 -25.62 18.99 24.36
CA PHE A 130 -24.31 19.26 23.74
C PHE A 130 -24.04 20.77 23.74
N VAL A 131 -22.98 21.18 24.42
CA VAL A 131 -22.55 22.58 24.54
C VAL A 131 -21.23 22.88 23.82
N GLY A 132 -20.67 21.88 23.12
CA GLY A 132 -19.32 21.91 22.56
C GLY A 132 -19.10 22.83 21.35
N TYR A 133 -20.14 23.45 20.77
CA TYR A 133 -19.96 24.49 19.77
C TYR A 133 -19.47 25.81 20.37
N ASP A 134 -19.81 26.06 21.64
CA ASP A 134 -19.56 27.32 22.32
C ASP A 134 -18.51 27.21 23.44
N TYR A 135 -18.40 26.02 24.06
CA TYR A 135 -17.57 25.77 25.23
C TYR A 135 -16.63 24.58 25.03
N THR A 136 -15.41 24.68 25.54
CA THR A 136 -14.43 23.58 25.66
C THR A 136 -14.34 23.05 27.09
N GLU A 137 -14.89 23.81 28.06
CA GLU A 137 -15.00 23.43 29.47
C GLU A 137 -16.41 23.70 29.94
N TYR A 138 -17.02 22.75 30.68
CA TYR A 138 -18.36 22.91 31.18
C TYR A 138 -18.64 22.03 32.43
N GLU A 139 -19.40 22.54 33.39
CA GLU A 139 -19.86 21.74 34.53
C GLU A 139 -20.80 20.64 34.06
N CYS A 140 -20.59 19.41 34.57
CA CYS A 140 -21.37 18.26 34.18
C CYS A 140 -21.54 17.24 35.30
N ARG A 141 -22.50 16.35 35.10
CA ARG A 141 -22.81 15.21 35.96
C ARG A 141 -22.97 13.96 35.13
N ILE A 142 -22.57 12.81 35.68
CA ILE A 142 -22.78 11.53 35.03
C ILE A 142 -24.24 11.12 35.23
N LEU A 143 -24.99 10.97 34.14
CA LEU A 143 -26.35 10.45 34.14
C LEU A 143 -26.35 8.94 34.32
N ARG A 144 -25.56 8.24 33.56
CA ARG A 144 -25.43 6.78 33.55
C ARG A 144 -24.09 6.32 33.03
N TYR A 145 -23.75 5.08 33.36
CA TYR A 145 -22.54 4.43 32.83
C TYR A 145 -22.81 2.94 32.60
N ARG A 146 -21.98 2.32 31.75
CA ARG A 146 -21.93 0.87 31.58
C ARG A 146 -20.47 0.40 31.42
N GLN A 147 -20.25 -0.88 31.76
CA GLN A 147 -18.98 -1.54 31.52
C GLN A 147 -19.03 -2.21 30.14
N VAL A 148 -17.93 -2.08 29.40
CA VAL A 148 -17.77 -2.68 28.07
C VAL A 148 -16.53 -3.54 28.08
N THR A 149 -16.66 -4.77 27.56
CA THR A 149 -15.52 -5.67 27.36
C THR A 149 -15.36 -5.96 25.87
N GLN A 150 -14.22 -5.57 25.33
CA GLN A 150 -13.88 -5.84 23.95
C GLN A 150 -12.57 -6.63 23.89
N LYS A 151 -12.62 -7.86 23.38
CA LYS A 151 -11.51 -8.83 23.40
C LYS A 151 -11.06 -9.13 24.84
N LYS A 152 -9.99 -8.49 25.35
CA LYS A 152 -9.47 -8.64 26.71
C LYS A 152 -9.39 -7.31 27.46
N ASN A 153 -9.85 -6.24 26.83
CA ASN A 153 -9.80 -4.90 27.41
C ASN A 153 -11.18 -4.55 27.96
N THR A 154 -11.21 -4.08 29.20
CA THR A 154 -12.41 -3.55 29.86
C THR A 154 -12.27 -2.05 29.99
N TYR A 155 -13.34 -1.33 29.66
CA TYR A 155 -13.45 0.11 29.79
C TYR A 155 -14.89 0.47 30.19
N PHE A 156 -15.14 1.74 30.47
CA PHE A 156 -16.48 2.22 30.83
C PHE A 156 -16.92 3.28 29.83
N GLU A 157 -18.21 3.30 29.60
CA GLU A 157 -18.93 4.29 28.82
C GLU A 157 -19.79 5.14 29.74
N LEU A 158 -19.67 6.46 29.61
CA LEU A 158 -20.39 7.44 30.41
C LEU A 158 -21.28 8.30 29.52
N VAL A 159 -22.47 8.65 30.04
CA VAL A 159 -23.33 9.69 29.47
C VAL A 159 -23.41 10.84 30.48
N LEU A 160 -23.07 12.05 30.04
CA LEU A 160 -23.09 13.28 30.82
C LEU A 160 -24.40 14.05 30.57
N ASP A 161 -24.87 14.85 31.52
CA ASP A 161 -26.03 15.75 31.36
C ASP A 161 -25.71 16.92 30.43
N ASN A 162 -24.55 17.57 30.61
CA ASN A 162 -23.99 18.56 29.69
C ASN A 162 -22.64 18.07 29.22
N THR A 163 -22.38 18.19 27.93
CA THR A 163 -21.09 17.75 27.38
C THR A 163 -20.52 18.76 26.38
N PRO A 164 -19.26 19.20 26.59
CA PRO A 164 -18.53 19.94 25.59
C PRO A 164 -17.85 19.00 24.56
N PHE A 165 -17.83 17.67 24.80
CA PHE A 165 -17.15 16.69 23.94
C PHE A 165 -17.98 16.38 22.71
N TYR A 166 -17.40 16.59 21.54
CA TYR A 166 -17.97 16.17 20.26
C TYR A 166 -17.89 14.64 20.12
N GLY A 167 -19.02 14.00 19.89
CA GLY A 167 -19.08 12.57 19.57
C GLY A 167 -18.80 12.32 18.11
N GLU A 168 -18.03 11.27 17.81
CA GLU A 168 -17.65 10.88 16.45
C GLU A 168 -18.86 10.87 15.49
N MET A 169 -18.83 11.71 14.47
CA MET A 169 -19.89 11.84 13.48
C MET A 169 -19.39 12.59 12.24
N GLY A 170 -19.95 12.29 11.05
CA GLY A 170 -19.68 13.02 9.82
C GLY A 170 -18.20 12.96 9.37
N GLY A 171 -17.50 11.89 9.73
CA GLY A 171 -16.08 11.72 9.43
C GLY A 171 -15.13 12.41 10.41
N GLN A 172 -15.61 13.28 11.32
CA GLN A 172 -14.79 13.85 12.38
C GLN A 172 -14.74 12.88 13.58
N VAL A 173 -13.50 12.60 14.05
CA VAL A 173 -13.25 11.77 15.25
C VAL A 173 -13.81 12.44 16.50
N GLY A 174 -14.12 11.63 17.50
CA GLY A 174 -14.57 12.12 18.81
C GLY A 174 -13.47 12.86 19.56
N ASP A 175 -13.90 13.77 20.44
CA ASP A 175 -12.97 14.47 21.32
C ASP A 175 -12.46 13.58 22.44
N CYS A 176 -11.30 13.93 22.93
CA CYS A 176 -10.75 13.45 24.18
C CYS A 176 -10.48 14.60 25.15
N GLY A 177 -10.16 14.27 26.39
CA GLY A 177 -9.88 15.25 27.44
C GLY A 177 -10.03 14.63 28.82
N VAL A 178 -10.55 15.39 29.78
CA VAL A 178 -10.64 14.94 31.17
C VAL A 178 -11.94 15.36 31.86
N LEU A 179 -12.36 14.60 32.86
CA LEU A 179 -13.31 15.02 33.91
C LEU A 179 -12.51 15.33 35.16
N VAL A 180 -12.73 16.50 35.75
CA VAL A 180 -12.01 17.00 36.93
C VAL A 180 -12.99 17.19 38.10
N ASN A 181 -12.65 16.66 39.26
CA ASN A 181 -13.31 16.95 40.53
C ASN A 181 -12.24 17.11 41.62
N GLY A 182 -11.97 18.35 42.03
CA GLY A 182 -10.90 18.65 42.99
C GLY A 182 -9.54 18.19 42.48
N GLU A 183 -8.90 17.23 43.17
CA GLU A 183 -7.62 16.64 42.75
C GLU A 183 -7.80 15.39 41.87
N GLU A 184 -9.04 14.89 41.72
CA GLU A 184 -9.29 13.72 40.88
C GLU A 184 -9.45 14.11 39.41
N THR A 185 -8.74 13.41 38.55
CA THR A 185 -8.83 13.55 37.09
C THR A 185 -9.11 12.20 36.47
N VAL A 186 -10.13 12.11 35.61
CA VAL A 186 -10.48 10.91 34.85
C VAL A 186 -10.33 11.20 33.36
N ASP A 187 -9.46 10.45 32.68
CA ASP A 187 -9.23 10.62 31.26
C ASP A 187 -10.40 10.12 30.43
N ILE A 188 -10.96 11.00 29.58
CA ILE A 188 -11.83 10.65 28.47
C ILE A 188 -10.94 10.40 27.26
N ILE A 189 -10.81 9.12 26.87
CA ILE A 189 -9.88 8.69 25.80
C ILE A 189 -10.49 8.81 24.40
N ASP A 190 -11.82 8.83 24.32
CA ASP A 190 -12.57 8.96 23.07
C ASP A 190 -14.02 9.33 23.38
N THR A 191 -14.73 9.92 22.42
CA THR A 191 -16.15 10.21 22.51
C THR A 191 -16.87 9.72 21.26
N LYS A 192 -17.73 8.73 21.41
CA LYS A 192 -18.53 8.15 20.31
C LYS A 192 -19.94 8.72 20.29
N ARG A 193 -20.66 8.49 19.20
CA ARG A 193 -22.07 8.84 19.10
C ARG A 193 -22.92 7.58 18.97
N GLU A 194 -23.88 7.43 19.86
CA GLU A 194 -24.87 6.35 19.87
C GLU A 194 -26.25 6.93 20.16
N ASN A 195 -27.24 6.65 19.31
CA ASN A 195 -28.63 7.13 19.47
C ASN A 195 -28.73 8.65 19.73
N ASN A 196 -28.00 9.46 18.97
CA ASN A 196 -27.90 10.92 19.11
C ASN A 196 -27.28 11.42 20.43
N GLN A 197 -26.64 10.56 21.20
CA GLN A 197 -25.95 10.93 22.44
C GLN A 197 -24.43 10.75 22.28
N SER A 198 -23.67 11.65 22.91
CA SER A 198 -22.23 11.51 23.05
C SER A 198 -21.93 10.52 24.19
N ILE A 199 -21.20 9.46 23.87
CA ILE A 199 -20.77 8.41 24.80
C ILE A 199 -19.28 8.59 25.06
N HIS A 200 -18.92 8.90 26.29
CA HIS A 200 -17.56 9.18 26.72
C HIS A 200 -16.88 7.91 27.20
N ILE A 201 -15.74 7.57 26.63
CA ILE A 201 -15.00 6.33 26.95
C ILE A 201 -13.90 6.64 27.96
N VAL A 202 -13.93 5.93 29.08
CA VAL A 202 -12.93 6.05 30.15
C VAL A 202 -12.38 4.67 30.53
N LYS A 203 -11.11 4.61 30.98
CA LYS A 203 -10.49 3.35 31.40
C LYS A 203 -10.97 2.90 32.79
N ALA A 204 -11.32 3.85 33.64
CA ALA A 204 -11.81 3.60 35.00
C ALA A 204 -12.87 4.63 35.37
N LEU A 205 -13.82 4.24 36.21
CA LEU A 205 -14.78 5.16 36.78
C LEU A 205 -14.12 6.08 37.81
N PRO A 206 -14.66 7.32 38.01
CA PRO A 206 -14.27 8.16 39.14
C PRO A 206 -14.61 7.48 40.46
N LYS A 207 -13.94 7.86 41.56
CA LYS A 207 -14.17 7.32 42.90
C LYS A 207 -15.61 7.51 43.36
N ASP A 208 -16.16 8.68 43.08
CA ASP A 208 -17.59 8.96 43.28
C ASP A 208 -18.24 9.37 41.95
N PRO A 209 -18.89 8.42 41.23
CA PRO A 209 -19.59 8.73 39.99
C PRO A 209 -20.79 9.66 40.15
N LYS A 210 -21.23 9.94 41.38
CA LYS A 210 -22.33 10.86 41.68
C LYS A 210 -21.86 12.28 41.93
N ALA A 211 -20.57 12.56 41.96
CA ALA A 211 -20.05 13.90 42.14
C ALA A 211 -20.36 14.81 40.93
N ASP A 212 -20.16 16.09 41.09
CA ASP A 212 -20.17 17.07 40.01
C ASP A 212 -18.75 17.17 39.44
N PHE A 213 -18.63 17.31 38.13
CA PHE A 213 -17.33 17.37 37.43
C PHE A 213 -17.24 18.61 36.54
N MET A 214 -16.01 19.08 36.31
CA MET A 214 -15.70 19.94 35.20
C MET A 214 -15.23 19.06 34.04
N ALA A 215 -15.95 19.08 32.94
CA ALA A 215 -15.60 18.41 31.68
C ALA A 215 -14.69 19.36 30.88
N CYS A 216 -13.43 18.96 30.63
CA CYS A 216 -12.43 19.76 29.92
C CYS A 216 -11.95 19.01 28.68
N VAL A 217 -12.20 19.57 27.52
CA VAL A 217 -11.76 19.01 26.23
C VAL A 217 -10.27 19.30 26.03
N ASP A 218 -9.54 18.36 25.43
CA ASP A 218 -8.18 18.61 24.92
C ASP A 218 -8.24 19.65 23.78
N THR A 219 -7.98 20.90 24.13
CA THR A 219 -8.14 22.05 23.23
C THR A 219 -7.18 22.00 22.04
N ASP A 220 -5.97 21.48 22.22
CA ASP A 220 -4.97 21.39 21.14
C ASP A 220 -5.47 20.42 20.06
N LYS A 221 -5.98 19.26 20.45
CA LYS A 221 -6.55 18.29 19.51
C LYS A 221 -7.85 18.78 18.89
N ARG A 222 -8.70 19.44 19.67
CA ARG A 222 -9.96 20.03 19.19
C ARG A 222 -9.69 21.09 18.13
N GLU A 223 -8.75 22.01 18.37
CA GLU A 223 -8.40 23.07 17.40
C GLU A 223 -7.78 22.47 16.13
N ALA A 224 -6.92 21.46 16.25
CA ALA A 224 -6.37 20.75 15.09
C ALA A 224 -7.45 20.02 14.27
N SER A 225 -8.40 19.33 14.94
CA SER A 225 -9.54 18.70 14.26
C SER A 225 -10.45 19.73 13.59
N ALA A 226 -10.71 20.87 14.25
CA ALA A 226 -11.51 21.96 13.70
C ALA A 226 -10.85 22.60 12.46
N ALA A 227 -9.52 22.76 12.48
CA ALA A 227 -8.75 23.25 11.34
C ALA A 227 -8.81 22.25 10.17
N ASN A 228 -8.59 20.96 10.44
CA ASN A 228 -8.70 19.90 9.44
C ASN A 228 -10.13 19.79 8.87
N HIS A 229 -11.17 19.93 9.68
CA HIS A 229 -12.55 19.90 9.21
C HIS A 229 -12.86 21.09 8.30
N THR A 230 -12.47 22.28 8.71
CA THR A 230 -12.65 23.46 7.87
C THR A 230 -11.86 23.34 6.57
N ALA A 231 -10.62 22.83 6.63
CA ALA A 231 -9.83 22.54 5.42
C ALA A 231 -10.49 21.50 4.50
N THR A 232 -11.23 20.53 5.07
CA THR A 232 -11.98 19.54 4.27
C THR A 232 -13.07 20.20 3.45
N HIS A 233 -13.82 21.16 4.01
CA HIS A 233 -14.82 21.94 3.27
C HIS A 233 -14.19 22.79 2.16
N LEU A 234 -13.05 23.46 2.45
CA LEU A 234 -12.32 24.23 1.43
C LEU A 234 -11.78 23.30 0.32
N LEU A 235 -11.36 22.09 0.69
CA LEU A 235 -10.86 21.07 -0.25
C LEU A 235 -11.98 20.58 -1.18
N ASP A 236 -13.19 20.29 -0.65
CA ASP A 236 -14.35 19.89 -1.47
C ASP A 236 -14.67 20.98 -2.51
N TYR A 237 -14.75 22.23 -2.05
CA TYR A 237 -14.93 23.38 -2.94
C TYR A 237 -13.84 23.47 -4.02
N ALA A 238 -12.57 23.36 -3.63
CA ALA A 238 -11.44 23.49 -4.56
C ALA A 238 -11.39 22.33 -5.57
N LEU A 239 -11.67 21.10 -5.14
CA LEU A 239 -11.76 19.94 -6.03
C LEU A 239 -12.87 20.12 -7.08
N LYS A 240 -14.05 20.60 -6.68
CA LYS A 240 -15.13 20.92 -7.62
C LYS A 240 -14.74 22.02 -8.61
N ALA A 241 -14.10 23.07 -8.13
CA ALA A 241 -13.66 24.18 -8.96
C ALA A 241 -12.61 23.78 -10.01
N VAL A 242 -11.69 22.87 -9.68
CA VAL A 242 -10.60 22.44 -10.55
C VAL A 242 -10.97 21.25 -11.43
N LEU A 243 -11.63 20.23 -10.84
CA LEU A 243 -11.93 18.98 -11.54
C LEU A 243 -13.32 18.94 -12.16
N GLY A 244 -14.26 19.77 -11.67
CA GLY A 244 -15.63 19.89 -12.17
C GLY A 244 -16.70 19.44 -11.17
N GLU A 245 -17.95 19.80 -11.47
CA GLU A 245 -19.14 19.61 -10.63
C GLU A 245 -19.49 18.13 -10.34
N HIS A 246 -18.89 17.17 -11.03
CA HIS A 246 -19.09 15.75 -10.79
C HIS A 246 -18.38 15.24 -9.52
N VAL A 247 -17.53 16.06 -8.93
CA VAL A 247 -16.86 15.73 -7.67
C VAL A 247 -17.89 15.75 -6.54
N GLU A 248 -18.08 14.60 -5.90
CA GLU A 248 -18.94 14.42 -4.74
C GLU A 248 -18.18 13.68 -3.65
N GLN A 249 -18.37 14.09 -2.41
CA GLN A 249 -17.82 13.37 -1.27
C GLN A 249 -18.41 11.95 -1.19
N LYS A 250 -17.51 10.95 -1.09
CA LYS A 250 -17.87 9.53 -0.86
C LYS A 250 -17.44 9.04 0.51
N GLY A 251 -16.57 9.76 1.18
CA GLY A 251 -16.13 9.52 2.54
C GLY A 251 -15.18 10.59 3.02
N SER A 252 -15.05 10.74 4.33
CA SER A 252 -14.07 11.63 4.93
C SER A 252 -13.56 11.06 6.26
N LEU A 253 -12.37 11.47 6.65
CA LEU A 253 -11.84 11.30 8.00
C LEU A 253 -11.17 12.62 8.39
N VAL A 254 -11.59 13.16 9.52
CA VAL A 254 -11.04 14.39 10.10
C VAL A 254 -10.53 14.06 11.50
N ALA A 255 -9.23 14.06 11.66
CA ALA A 255 -8.53 13.80 12.92
C ALA A 255 -7.55 14.95 13.23
N PRO A 256 -7.04 15.08 14.46
CA PRO A 256 -6.07 16.13 14.81
C PRO A 256 -4.81 16.11 13.93
N ASP A 257 -4.38 14.92 13.51
CA ASP A 257 -3.11 14.72 12.82
C ASP A 257 -3.21 14.81 11.30
N THR A 258 -4.40 14.57 10.73
CA THR A 258 -4.60 14.45 9.28
C THR A 258 -6.06 14.59 8.89
N LEU A 259 -6.29 14.98 7.66
CA LEU A 259 -7.58 14.83 7.03
C LEU A 259 -7.47 13.91 5.81
N ARG A 260 -8.55 13.19 5.52
CA ARG A 260 -8.71 12.32 4.35
C ARG A 260 -10.04 12.62 3.69
N PHE A 261 -10.03 12.73 2.39
CA PHE A 261 -11.21 13.02 1.59
C PHE A 261 -11.32 12.06 0.41
N ASP A 262 -12.38 11.27 0.39
CA ASP A 262 -12.70 10.32 -0.67
C ASP A 262 -13.79 10.93 -1.55
N PHE A 263 -13.57 11.00 -2.86
CA PHE A 263 -14.47 11.69 -3.78
C PHE A 263 -14.61 10.96 -5.12
N SER A 264 -15.75 11.21 -5.80
CA SER A 264 -15.99 10.67 -7.13
C SER A 264 -15.12 11.38 -8.17
N HIS A 265 -14.22 10.61 -8.81
CA HIS A 265 -13.47 11.07 -9.97
C HIS A 265 -12.96 9.88 -10.77
N PHE A 266 -13.04 9.95 -12.09
CA PHE A 266 -12.86 8.81 -12.98
C PHE A 266 -11.41 8.55 -13.41
N GLN A 267 -10.49 9.46 -13.14
CA GLN A 267 -9.07 9.33 -13.53
C GLN A 267 -8.15 9.74 -12.38
N LYS A 268 -6.86 9.43 -12.52
CA LYS A 268 -5.85 9.94 -11.61
C LYS A 268 -5.78 11.46 -11.70
N VAL A 269 -5.78 12.14 -10.57
CA VAL A 269 -5.57 13.59 -10.51
C VAL A 269 -4.10 13.88 -10.81
N THR A 270 -3.83 14.80 -11.71
CA THR A 270 -2.46 15.17 -12.09
C THR A 270 -1.78 16.01 -11.02
N ASP A 271 -0.46 16.02 -11.03
CA ASP A 271 0.31 16.84 -10.08
C ASP A 271 0.03 18.34 -10.24
N GLU A 272 -0.28 18.78 -11.46
CA GLU A 272 -0.67 20.15 -11.78
C GLU A 272 -2.04 20.50 -11.20
N GLU A 273 -3.04 19.61 -11.34
CA GLU A 273 -4.37 19.77 -10.76
C GLU A 273 -4.31 19.77 -9.23
N LEU A 274 -3.53 18.85 -8.63
CA LEU A 274 -3.33 18.83 -7.17
C LEU A 274 -2.68 20.10 -6.64
N ARG A 275 -1.71 20.66 -7.35
CA ARG A 275 -1.10 21.94 -6.99
C ARG A 275 -2.08 23.11 -7.09
N GLU A 276 -2.95 23.10 -8.10
CA GLU A 276 -3.97 24.13 -8.26
C GLU A 276 -5.03 24.05 -7.16
N VAL A 277 -5.49 22.83 -6.79
CA VAL A 277 -6.36 22.61 -5.63
C VAL A 277 -5.72 23.12 -4.35
N GLU A 278 -4.48 22.71 -4.09
CA GLU A 278 -3.71 23.14 -2.90
C GLU A 278 -3.54 24.65 -2.85
N ARG A 279 -3.24 25.28 -4.00
CA ARG A 279 -3.11 26.72 -4.11
C ARG A 279 -4.43 27.44 -3.77
N LEU A 280 -5.55 26.96 -4.32
CA LEU A 280 -6.87 27.53 -4.09
C LEU A 280 -7.29 27.43 -2.62
N VAL A 281 -7.08 26.27 -1.98
CA VAL A 281 -7.34 26.11 -0.54
C VAL A 281 -6.51 27.08 0.29
N ASN A 282 -5.20 27.19 0.01
CA ASN A 282 -4.33 28.12 0.72
C ASN A 282 -4.66 29.61 0.44
N ASP A 283 -5.21 29.93 -0.75
CA ASP A 283 -5.71 31.28 -1.04
C ASP A 283 -6.93 31.63 -0.18
N LEU A 284 -7.85 30.69 0.04
CA LEU A 284 -8.98 30.88 0.95
C LEU A 284 -8.55 30.96 2.41
N ILE A 285 -7.52 30.21 2.81
CA ILE A 285 -6.92 30.31 4.15
C ILE A 285 -6.35 31.73 4.38
N ARG A 286 -5.61 32.27 3.42
CA ARG A 286 -5.00 33.61 3.53
C ARG A 286 -6.01 34.74 3.57
N GLN A 287 -7.24 34.52 3.06
CA GLN A 287 -8.32 35.50 3.15
C GLN A 287 -8.89 35.64 4.56
N ASP A 288 -8.58 34.72 5.47
CA ASP A 288 -9.05 34.70 6.87
C ASP A 288 -10.57 34.89 6.98
N LEU A 289 -11.31 34.12 6.17
CA LEU A 289 -12.77 34.17 6.10
C LEU A 289 -13.37 33.70 7.44
N PRO A 290 -14.27 34.51 8.06
CA PRO A 290 -14.90 34.13 9.32
C PRO A 290 -15.87 32.96 9.13
N LEU A 291 -16.09 32.18 10.19
CA LEU A 291 -17.15 31.19 10.28
C LEU A 291 -18.51 31.92 10.24
N ASP A 292 -19.31 31.66 9.21
CA ASP A 292 -20.71 32.05 9.09
C ASP A 292 -21.56 30.80 9.35
N GLU A 293 -22.19 30.77 10.53
CA GLU A 293 -22.88 29.60 11.08
C GLU A 293 -24.37 29.90 11.30
N HIS A 294 -25.24 29.06 10.73
CA HIS A 294 -26.69 29.11 10.94
C HIS A 294 -27.16 27.81 11.56
N ARG A 295 -27.53 27.86 12.84
CA ARG A 295 -28.03 26.69 13.60
C ARG A 295 -29.55 26.60 13.47
N ASN A 296 -30.08 25.36 13.40
CA ASN A 296 -31.52 25.07 13.32
C ASN A 296 -32.24 25.72 12.14
N THR A 297 -31.56 25.84 10.99
CA THR A 297 -32.14 26.39 9.77
C THR A 297 -33.11 25.40 9.13
N PRO A 298 -34.33 25.79 8.75
CA PRO A 298 -35.22 24.92 7.99
C PRO A 298 -34.56 24.41 6.71
N LEU A 299 -34.76 23.11 6.39
CA LEU A 299 -34.04 22.44 5.30
C LEU A 299 -34.18 23.17 3.95
N GLU A 300 -35.36 23.67 3.63
CA GLU A 300 -35.61 24.38 2.37
C GLU A 300 -34.92 25.75 2.33
N GLU A 301 -34.86 26.44 3.46
CA GLU A 301 -34.12 27.71 3.57
C GLU A 301 -32.64 27.48 3.41
N ALA A 302 -32.09 26.44 4.05
CA ALA A 302 -30.70 26.05 3.94
C ALA A 302 -30.29 25.68 2.51
N LYS A 303 -31.15 25.00 1.75
CA LYS A 303 -30.97 24.75 0.33
C LYS A 303 -30.98 26.05 -0.50
N ALA A 304 -31.88 26.96 -0.16
CA ALA A 304 -31.95 28.27 -0.85
C ALA A 304 -30.69 29.12 -0.59
N MET A 305 -29.99 28.91 0.50
CA MET A 305 -28.67 29.52 0.77
C MET A 305 -27.53 28.95 -0.12
N GLY A 306 -27.82 27.92 -0.93
CA GLY A 306 -26.82 27.25 -1.76
C GLY A 306 -25.96 26.25 -0.99
N ALA A 307 -26.40 25.82 0.18
CA ALA A 307 -25.64 24.86 0.96
C ALA A 307 -25.70 23.44 0.36
N VAL A 308 -24.54 22.80 0.22
CA VAL A 308 -24.40 21.45 -0.30
C VAL A 308 -24.74 20.43 0.77
N ALA A 309 -25.61 19.47 0.42
CA ALA A 309 -25.94 18.33 1.25
C ALA A 309 -25.05 17.14 0.86
N LEU A 310 -24.56 16.37 1.84
CA LEU A 310 -23.84 15.13 1.56
C LEU A 310 -24.79 14.09 0.95
N PHE A 311 -24.34 13.44 -0.11
CA PHE A 311 -25.12 12.44 -0.82
C PHE A 311 -25.42 11.23 0.07
N GLY A 312 -26.71 10.85 0.14
CA GLY A 312 -27.17 9.66 0.87
C GLY A 312 -27.45 9.88 2.37
N GLU A 313 -27.20 11.06 2.93
CA GLU A 313 -27.59 11.37 4.30
C GLU A 313 -29.08 11.79 4.39
N LYS A 314 -29.72 11.36 5.47
CA LYS A 314 -31.09 11.76 5.78
C LYS A 314 -31.04 12.90 6.81
N TYR A 315 -31.47 14.06 6.37
CA TYR A 315 -31.57 15.25 7.21
C TYR A 315 -32.96 15.36 7.86
N GLY A 316 -33.03 15.92 9.05
CA GLY A 316 -34.28 16.27 9.71
C GLY A 316 -34.92 17.53 9.10
N ASP A 317 -35.95 18.05 9.77
CA ASP A 317 -36.66 19.27 9.35
C ASP A 317 -35.77 20.52 9.43
N THR A 318 -34.75 20.49 10.28
CA THR A 318 -33.78 21.56 10.46
C THR A 318 -32.35 21.03 10.35
N VAL A 319 -31.44 21.87 9.84
CA VAL A 319 -30.02 21.56 9.65
C VAL A 319 -29.14 22.70 10.17
N ARG A 320 -27.88 22.39 10.42
CA ARG A 320 -26.85 23.41 10.65
C ARG A 320 -26.11 23.69 9.34
N VAL A 321 -26.04 24.95 8.94
CA VAL A 321 -25.30 25.42 7.77
C VAL A 321 -24.00 26.05 8.24
N VAL A 322 -22.90 25.66 7.62
CA VAL A 322 -21.55 26.20 7.84
C VAL A 322 -21.05 26.79 6.52
N ARG A 323 -20.63 28.06 6.55
CA ARG A 323 -20.11 28.76 5.39
C ARG A 323 -18.77 29.41 5.65
N PHE A 324 -17.86 29.28 4.69
CA PHE A 324 -16.59 30.01 4.62
C PHE A 324 -16.43 30.60 3.21
N GLY A 325 -16.91 31.83 3.02
CA GLY A 325 -16.93 32.45 1.69
C GLY A 325 -17.71 31.62 0.66
N PRO A 326 -17.04 31.05 -0.36
CA PRO A 326 -17.71 30.28 -1.40
C PRO A 326 -18.10 28.84 -0.96
N SER A 327 -17.46 28.27 0.04
CA SER A 327 -17.82 26.95 0.60
C SER A 327 -19.00 27.10 1.54
N CYS A 328 -20.09 26.33 1.29
CA CYS A 328 -21.31 26.35 2.09
C CYS A 328 -21.92 24.96 2.14
N GLU A 329 -22.01 24.37 3.33
CA GLU A 329 -22.37 22.95 3.50
C GLU A 329 -23.26 22.72 4.72
N PHE A 330 -24.06 21.64 4.68
CA PHE A 330 -24.73 21.09 5.87
C PHE A 330 -23.71 20.35 6.71
N CYS A 331 -23.40 20.86 7.88
CA CYS A 331 -22.36 20.24 8.72
C CYS A 331 -22.65 20.36 10.21
N GLY A 332 -22.63 19.21 10.91
CA GLY A 332 -22.72 19.13 12.37
C GLY A 332 -21.37 19.13 13.09
N GLY A 333 -20.24 19.22 12.37
CA GLY A 333 -18.90 19.12 12.93
C GLY A 333 -18.39 20.41 13.59
N ILE A 334 -17.24 20.31 14.23
CA ILE A 334 -16.56 21.46 14.83
C ILE A 334 -15.67 22.13 13.79
N HIS A 335 -15.73 23.45 13.71
CA HIS A 335 -14.99 24.25 12.74
C HIS A 335 -14.11 25.31 13.40
N ALA A 336 -13.05 25.70 12.69
CA ALA A 336 -12.25 26.87 13.07
C ALA A 336 -13.10 28.15 13.01
N ARG A 337 -12.79 29.12 13.85
CA ARG A 337 -13.50 30.41 13.88
C ARG A 337 -13.28 31.27 12.64
N SER A 338 -12.16 31.03 11.93
CA SER A 338 -11.86 31.62 10.63
C SER A 338 -10.90 30.72 9.86
N THR A 339 -10.85 30.87 8.53
CA THR A 339 -9.94 30.06 7.69
C THR A 339 -8.46 30.32 7.97
N GLY A 340 -8.09 31.50 8.44
CA GLY A 340 -6.72 31.84 8.84
C GLY A 340 -6.19 30.98 10.00
N ARG A 341 -7.08 30.45 10.87
CA ARG A 341 -6.72 29.54 11.96
C ARG A 341 -6.26 28.16 11.49
N ILE A 342 -6.48 27.80 10.23
CA ILE A 342 -5.97 26.57 9.63
C ILE A 342 -4.43 26.62 9.50
N GLY A 343 -3.88 27.81 9.26
CA GLY A 343 -2.46 28.01 9.01
C GLY A 343 -2.08 27.66 7.57
N MET A 344 -1.42 26.54 7.36
CA MET A 344 -1.06 26.02 6.03
C MET A 344 -1.81 24.72 5.73
N PHE A 345 -2.17 24.51 4.47
CA PHE A 345 -2.73 23.26 3.96
C PHE A 345 -1.75 22.62 2.96
N LYS A 346 -1.53 21.31 3.09
CA LYS A 346 -0.65 20.55 2.19
C LYS A 346 -1.23 19.19 1.86
N ILE A 347 -1.39 18.89 0.57
CA ILE A 347 -1.73 17.55 0.08
C ILE A 347 -0.47 16.67 0.17
N VAL A 348 -0.57 15.51 0.81
CA VAL A 348 0.54 14.57 0.99
C VAL A 348 0.41 13.32 0.13
N SER A 349 -0.81 12.91 -0.21
CA SER A 349 -1.04 11.76 -1.08
C SER A 349 -2.31 11.89 -1.90
N GLU A 350 -2.30 11.25 -3.07
CA GLU A 350 -3.48 11.01 -3.91
C GLU A 350 -3.45 9.56 -4.38
N SER A 351 -4.56 8.84 -4.24
CA SER A 351 -4.64 7.41 -4.57
C SER A 351 -6.05 7.00 -5.01
N SER A 352 -6.15 5.82 -5.65
CA SER A 352 -7.43 5.18 -5.94
C SER A 352 -7.87 4.30 -4.76
N VAL A 353 -9.12 4.40 -4.36
CA VAL A 353 -9.73 3.57 -3.31
C VAL A 353 -10.59 2.48 -3.91
N ALA A 354 -11.38 2.85 -4.92
CA ALA A 354 -12.25 1.98 -5.68
C ALA A 354 -12.39 2.53 -7.10
N ALA A 355 -13.03 1.79 -7.97
CA ALA A 355 -13.35 2.29 -9.30
C ALA A 355 -14.17 3.58 -9.20
N GLY A 356 -13.74 4.63 -9.90
CA GLY A 356 -14.37 5.94 -9.87
C GLY A 356 -14.29 6.70 -8.55
N ILE A 357 -13.51 6.23 -7.56
CA ILE A 357 -13.32 6.90 -6.27
C ILE A 357 -11.83 7.16 -6.03
N ARG A 358 -11.50 8.44 -5.87
CA ARG A 358 -10.15 8.91 -5.53
C ARG A 358 -10.10 9.34 -4.08
N ARG A 359 -8.92 9.29 -3.50
CA ARG A 359 -8.61 9.69 -2.13
C ARG A 359 -7.51 10.72 -2.13
N VAL A 360 -7.72 11.82 -1.41
CA VAL A 360 -6.68 12.78 -1.06
C VAL A 360 -6.48 12.73 0.45
N GLU A 361 -5.22 12.70 0.87
CA GLU A 361 -4.82 12.90 2.26
C GLU A 361 -4.04 14.21 2.37
N ALA A 362 -4.34 14.99 3.40
CA ALA A 362 -3.74 16.29 3.58
C ALA A 362 -3.47 16.61 5.05
N LEU A 363 -2.59 17.57 5.27
CA LEU A 363 -2.18 18.09 6.58
C LEU A 363 -2.53 19.57 6.68
N THR A 364 -2.71 20.06 7.91
CA THR A 364 -2.86 21.49 8.21
C THR A 364 -1.91 21.94 9.30
N GLY A 365 -1.70 23.27 9.41
CA GLY A 365 -1.03 23.94 10.50
C GLY A 365 0.29 23.29 10.92
N LYS A 366 0.39 22.96 12.20
CA LYS A 366 1.61 22.40 12.80
C LYS A 366 2.10 21.12 12.11
N ARG A 367 1.19 20.26 11.63
CA ARG A 367 1.58 19.05 10.90
C ARG A 367 2.25 19.35 9.56
N CYS A 368 1.86 20.44 8.90
CA CYS A 368 2.57 20.92 7.70
C CYS A 368 4.01 21.37 8.04
N GLU A 369 4.19 22.09 9.15
CA GLU A 369 5.52 22.52 9.61
C GLU A 369 6.42 21.31 9.90
N GLU A 370 5.91 20.33 10.64
CA GLU A 370 6.62 19.08 10.94
C GLU A 370 7.03 18.33 9.66
N ALA A 371 6.12 18.23 8.68
CA ALA A 371 6.41 17.59 7.39
C ALA A 371 7.49 18.35 6.60
N ILE A 372 7.50 19.70 6.64
CA ILE A 372 8.54 20.52 6.02
C ILE A 372 9.90 20.26 6.69
N TYR A 373 9.97 20.22 8.02
CA TYR A 373 11.21 19.93 8.73
C TYR A 373 11.79 18.56 8.39
N VAL A 374 10.94 17.53 8.27
CA VAL A 374 11.37 16.19 7.83
C VAL A 374 11.96 16.22 6.42
N LEU A 375 11.33 16.97 5.49
CA LEU A 375 11.86 17.16 4.14
C LEU A 375 13.19 17.91 4.14
N GLU A 376 13.32 18.99 4.91
CA GLU A 376 14.56 19.75 5.04
C GLU A 376 15.70 18.91 5.61
N ASP A 377 15.43 18.13 6.65
CA ASP A 377 16.42 17.25 7.27
C ASP A 377 16.86 16.15 6.30
N THR A 378 15.93 15.60 5.54
CA THR A 378 16.22 14.62 4.49
C THR A 378 17.13 15.21 3.41
N ILE A 379 16.79 16.40 2.90
CA ILE A 379 17.60 17.09 1.89
C ILE A 379 18.97 17.46 2.46
N ARG A 380 19.04 17.90 3.69
CA ARG A 380 20.28 18.21 4.40
C ARG A 380 21.14 16.96 4.56
N GLY A 381 20.53 15.84 4.94
CA GLY A 381 21.20 14.54 5.03
C GLY A 381 21.83 14.13 3.70
N ILE A 382 21.06 14.21 2.60
CA ILE A 382 21.57 13.90 1.26
C ILE A 382 22.70 14.85 0.85
N ARG A 383 22.56 16.17 1.10
CA ARG A 383 23.62 17.15 0.82
C ARG A 383 24.93 16.83 1.52
N ASN A 384 24.85 16.40 2.80
CA ASN A 384 26.04 16.02 3.58
C ASN A 384 26.78 14.85 2.93
N LEU A 385 26.10 13.88 2.33
CA LEU A 385 26.73 12.77 1.59
C LEU A 385 27.52 13.25 0.36
N PHE A 386 27.13 14.39 -0.21
CA PHE A 386 27.75 14.99 -1.39
C PHE A 386 28.49 16.30 -1.06
N ASN A 387 29.20 16.35 0.08
CA ASN A 387 30.04 17.48 0.49
C ASN A 387 29.32 18.84 0.48
N ASN A 388 28.05 18.88 0.90
CA ASN A 388 27.20 20.08 0.93
C ASN A 388 27.06 20.79 -0.43
N ALA A 389 26.99 20.00 -1.52
CA ALA A 389 26.83 20.53 -2.87
C ALA A 389 25.63 21.48 -3.00
N LYS A 390 25.83 22.62 -3.65
CA LYS A 390 24.75 23.58 -3.94
C LYS A 390 23.78 23.04 -4.99
N ASP A 391 24.33 22.46 -6.07
CA ASP A 391 23.58 21.75 -7.11
C ASP A 391 23.58 20.25 -6.81
N LEU A 392 22.66 19.82 -5.95
CA LEU A 392 22.56 18.42 -5.54
C LEU A 392 22.17 17.50 -6.70
N GLN A 393 21.25 17.95 -7.56
CA GLN A 393 20.77 17.14 -8.69
C GLN A 393 21.88 16.92 -9.71
N GLY A 394 22.62 17.94 -10.07
CA GLY A 394 23.75 17.83 -10.99
C GLY A 394 24.86 16.92 -10.48
N VAL A 395 25.17 17.00 -9.16
CA VAL A 395 26.19 16.13 -8.55
C VAL A 395 25.75 14.68 -8.51
N ILE A 396 24.48 14.41 -8.18
CA ILE A 396 23.94 13.04 -8.19
C ILE A 396 23.93 12.47 -9.61
N ALA A 397 23.49 13.25 -10.61
CA ALA A 397 23.49 12.83 -12.00
C ALA A 397 24.91 12.47 -12.47
N LYS A 398 25.89 13.33 -12.17
CA LYS A 398 27.30 13.09 -12.50
C LYS A 398 27.83 11.82 -11.80
N TYR A 399 27.51 11.61 -10.52
CA TYR A 399 27.90 10.40 -9.79
C TYR A 399 27.32 9.13 -10.43
N MET A 400 26.06 9.17 -10.88
CA MET A 400 25.44 8.05 -11.58
C MET A 400 26.14 7.75 -12.93
N GLU A 401 26.48 8.79 -13.72
CA GLU A 401 27.22 8.63 -14.97
C GLU A 401 28.63 8.07 -14.75
N GLU A 402 29.34 8.56 -13.73
CA GLU A 402 30.67 8.06 -13.35
C GLU A 402 30.61 6.59 -12.91
N HIS A 403 29.60 6.23 -12.11
CA HIS A 403 29.38 4.86 -11.66
C HIS A 403 29.12 3.92 -12.85
N ASP A 404 28.25 4.31 -13.78
CA ASP A 404 27.95 3.51 -14.97
C ASP A 404 29.18 3.37 -15.89
N SER A 405 29.98 4.43 -16.01
CA SER A 405 31.23 4.40 -16.74
C SER A 405 32.25 3.43 -16.13
N MET A 406 32.47 3.53 -14.82
CA MET A 406 33.33 2.61 -14.07
C MET A 406 32.87 1.16 -14.18
N ARG A 407 31.58 0.91 -14.13
CA ARG A 407 31.02 -0.44 -14.29
C ARG A 407 31.37 -1.03 -15.68
N LYS A 408 31.17 -0.26 -16.75
CA LYS A 408 31.54 -0.67 -18.13
C LYS A 408 33.03 -0.92 -18.26
N GLU A 409 33.86 -0.10 -17.61
CA GLU A 409 35.30 -0.27 -17.62
C GLU A 409 35.75 -1.54 -16.89
N ILE A 410 35.17 -1.83 -15.73
CA ILE A 410 35.37 -3.08 -14.96
C ILE A 410 34.98 -4.30 -15.82
N GLU A 411 33.82 -4.26 -16.48
CA GLU A 411 33.35 -5.32 -17.37
C GLU A 411 34.34 -5.54 -18.53
N LYS A 412 34.86 -4.47 -19.13
CA LYS A 412 35.88 -4.53 -20.19
C LYS A 412 37.18 -5.16 -19.69
N PHE A 413 37.69 -4.71 -18.55
CA PHE A 413 38.92 -5.29 -17.96
C PHE A 413 38.72 -6.76 -17.59
N SER A 414 37.56 -7.12 -17.04
CA SER A 414 37.18 -8.49 -16.72
C SER A 414 37.19 -9.37 -17.99
N ALA A 415 36.57 -8.89 -19.07
CA ALA A 415 36.57 -9.62 -20.35
C ALA A 415 37.98 -9.80 -20.92
N GLN A 416 38.83 -8.77 -20.85
CA GLN A 416 40.24 -8.85 -21.29
C GLN A 416 41.06 -9.83 -20.42
N ALA A 417 40.83 -9.84 -19.11
CA ALA A 417 41.49 -10.77 -18.21
C ALA A 417 41.12 -12.23 -18.54
N VAL A 418 39.83 -12.49 -18.79
CA VAL A 418 39.32 -13.82 -19.17
C VAL A 418 39.94 -14.25 -20.51
N GLU A 419 40.09 -13.32 -21.48
CA GLU A 419 40.70 -13.65 -22.78
C GLU A 419 42.16 -14.07 -22.63
N ARG A 420 42.97 -13.32 -21.88
CA ARG A 420 44.36 -13.70 -21.57
C ARG A 420 44.48 -15.04 -20.86
N LEU A 421 43.56 -15.30 -19.89
CA LEU A 421 43.52 -16.58 -19.19
C LEU A 421 43.19 -17.73 -20.15
N LYS A 422 42.25 -17.52 -21.10
CA LYS A 422 41.92 -18.48 -22.17
C LYS A 422 43.15 -18.83 -23.00
N GLU A 423 43.87 -17.83 -23.53
CA GLU A 423 45.08 -18.05 -24.35
C GLU A 423 46.11 -18.89 -23.59
N ASN A 424 46.40 -18.54 -22.35
CA ASN A 424 47.35 -19.26 -21.49
C ASN A 424 46.90 -20.71 -21.23
N LEU A 425 45.60 -20.94 -21.01
CA LEU A 425 45.06 -22.27 -20.76
C LEU A 425 45.04 -23.15 -22.01
N VAL A 426 44.75 -22.58 -23.16
CA VAL A 426 44.79 -23.29 -24.45
C VAL A 426 46.22 -23.74 -24.81
N GLU A 427 47.21 -22.87 -24.58
CA GLU A 427 48.64 -23.22 -24.78
C GLU A 427 49.12 -24.33 -23.84
N LYS A 428 48.58 -24.40 -22.61
CA LYS A 428 48.94 -25.40 -21.62
C LYS A 428 48.09 -26.68 -21.68
N ALA A 429 47.25 -26.84 -22.68
CA ALA A 429 46.45 -28.04 -22.86
C ALA A 429 47.37 -29.27 -23.07
N LYS A 430 47.09 -30.34 -22.32
CA LYS A 430 47.86 -31.59 -22.40
C LYS A 430 47.02 -32.68 -23.08
N ASP A 431 47.65 -33.48 -23.91
CA ASP A 431 47.01 -34.66 -24.47
C ASP A 431 47.14 -35.81 -23.48
N VAL A 432 46.00 -36.38 -23.08
CA VAL A 432 45.87 -37.51 -22.16
C VAL A 432 44.87 -38.49 -22.75
N ASN A 433 45.33 -39.65 -23.20
CA ASN A 433 44.47 -40.69 -23.80
C ASN A 433 43.64 -40.19 -25.01
N GLY A 434 44.19 -39.26 -25.80
CA GLY A 434 43.51 -38.64 -26.96
C GLY A 434 42.56 -37.48 -26.60
N LEU A 435 42.45 -37.12 -25.32
CA LEU A 435 41.68 -35.96 -24.84
C LEU A 435 42.58 -34.77 -24.54
N LYS A 436 42.17 -33.58 -24.93
CA LYS A 436 42.84 -32.31 -24.62
C LYS A 436 42.40 -31.81 -23.22
N VAL A 437 43.22 -32.06 -22.26
CA VAL A 437 42.94 -31.73 -20.84
C VAL A 437 43.45 -30.35 -20.50
N VAL A 438 42.56 -29.47 -20.08
CA VAL A 438 42.84 -28.15 -19.53
C VAL A 438 42.42 -28.11 -18.09
N LYS A 439 43.35 -27.84 -17.14
CA LYS A 439 43.05 -27.67 -15.73
C LYS A 439 43.72 -26.46 -15.14
N ALA A 440 43.05 -25.76 -14.27
CA ALA A 440 43.60 -24.63 -13.52
C ALA A 440 42.84 -24.35 -12.22
N VAL A 441 43.57 -23.73 -11.27
CA VAL A 441 42.96 -23.06 -10.10
C VAL A 441 43.31 -21.59 -10.20
N LEU A 442 42.27 -20.72 -10.23
CA LEU A 442 42.41 -19.31 -10.57
C LEU A 442 41.66 -18.42 -9.56
N PRO A 443 42.19 -17.22 -9.24
CA PRO A 443 41.50 -16.26 -8.36
C PRO A 443 40.45 -15.44 -9.14
N ILE A 444 39.47 -16.10 -9.75
CA ILE A 444 38.42 -15.51 -10.58
C ILE A 444 37.05 -15.78 -9.97
N ASN A 445 36.07 -14.92 -10.25
CA ASN A 445 34.71 -15.13 -9.75
C ASN A 445 33.92 -16.15 -10.59
N ALA A 446 32.70 -16.50 -10.15
CA ALA A 446 31.87 -17.51 -10.78
C ALA A 446 31.52 -17.17 -12.25
N GLU A 447 31.23 -15.91 -12.53
CA GLU A 447 30.92 -15.43 -13.89
C GLU A 447 32.14 -15.52 -14.82
N GLN A 448 33.30 -15.07 -14.32
CA GLN A 448 34.55 -15.18 -15.05
C GLN A 448 34.94 -16.64 -15.32
N ALA A 449 34.76 -17.53 -14.30
CA ALA A 449 35.04 -18.96 -14.48
C ALA A 449 34.12 -19.60 -15.52
N LYS A 450 32.84 -19.28 -15.49
CA LYS A 450 31.87 -19.72 -16.52
C LYS A 450 32.28 -19.23 -17.90
N ASN A 451 32.50 -17.93 -18.06
CA ASN A 451 32.88 -17.34 -19.35
C ASN A 451 34.18 -17.93 -19.87
N LEU A 452 35.16 -18.19 -18.98
CA LEU A 452 36.45 -18.78 -19.33
C LEU A 452 36.31 -20.18 -19.92
N VAL A 453 35.56 -21.09 -19.25
CA VAL A 453 35.42 -22.47 -19.74
C VAL A 453 34.63 -22.53 -21.05
N PHE A 454 33.66 -21.64 -21.28
CA PHE A 454 32.98 -21.54 -22.57
C PHE A 454 33.93 -21.06 -23.69
N LYS A 455 34.75 -20.03 -23.42
CA LYS A 455 35.75 -19.54 -24.39
C LYS A 455 36.87 -20.55 -24.68
N VAL A 456 37.28 -21.35 -23.69
CA VAL A 456 38.21 -22.45 -23.89
C VAL A 456 37.59 -23.52 -24.80
N ARG A 457 36.30 -23.85 -24.64
CA ARG A 457 35.58 -24.76 -25.53
C ARG A 457 35.49 -24.23 -26.96
N GLU A 458 35.24 -22.94 -27.17
CA GLU A 458 35.27 -22.31 -28.50
C GLU A 458 36.63 -22.44 -29.16
N ALA A 459 37.72 -22.30 -28.40
CA ALA A 459 39.10 -22.42 -28.92
C ALA A 459 39.53 -23.87 -29.15
N ILE A 460 39.01 -24.82 -28.37
CA ILE A 460 39.28 -26.26 -28.51
C ILE A 460 37.92 -26.98 -28.66
N PRO A 461 37.37 -27.04 -29.87
CA PRO A 461 36.00 -27.52 -30.10
C PRO A 461 35.85 -29.05 -30.03
N GLN A 462 36.96 -29.81 -30.07
CA GLN A 462 36.98 -31.28 -30.10
C GLN A 462 37.93 -31.85 -29.02
N HIS A 463 37.54 -32.98 -28.47
CA HIS A 463 38.28 -33.75 -27.46
C HIS A 463 38.62 -32.96 -26.19
N LEU A 464 37.85 -31.94 -25.84
CA LEU A 464 38.15 -31.05 -24.72
C LEU A 464 37.59 -31.60 -23.38
N VAL A 465 38.45 -31.67 -22.39
CA VAL A 465 38.14 -31.78 -20.97
C VAL A 465 38.71 -30.55 -20.25
N CYS A 466 37.88 -29.60 -19.87
CA CYS A 466 38.29 -28.38 -19.18
C CYS A 466 37.74 -28.38 -17.75
N VAL A 467 38.64 -28.25 -16.77
CA VAL A 467 38.28 -28.19 -15.32
C VAL A 467 38.94 -26.97 -14.70
N VAL A 468 38.14 -26.05 -14.23
CA VAL A 468 38.59 -24.80 -13.59
C VAL A 468 38.09 -24.72 -12.16
N GLY A 469 39.03 -24.62 -11.23
CA GLY A 469 38.77 -24.24 -9.83
C GLY A 469 38.89 -22.73 -9.68
N SER A 470 37.97 -22.12 -8.95
CA SER A 470 37.94 -20.70 -8.67
C SER A 470 38.03 -20.46 -7.14
N THR A 471 38.80 -19.45 -6.74
CA THR A 471 39.09 -19.13 -5.33
C THR A 471 38.69 -17.71 -4.93
N ALA A 472 37.93 -16.99 -5.77
CA ALA A 472 37.52 -15.63 -5.46
C ALA A 472 36.54 -15.60 -4.26
N ASN A 473 36.66 -14.55 -3.43
CA ASN A 473 35.81 -14.30 -2.26
C ASN A 473 35.84 -15.42 -1.20
N ASP A 474 36.98 -16.10 -1.06
CA ASP A 474 37.20 -17.21 -0.10
C ASP A 474 36.16 -18.35 -0.21
N LYS A 475 35.52 -18.48 -1.35
CA LYS A 475 34.56 -19.55 -1.67
C LYS A 475 35.05 -20.35 -2.87
N PRO A 476 35.33 -21.66 -2.70
CA PRO A 476 35.72 -22.49 -3.82
C PRO A 476 34.54 -22.72 -4.76
N LEU A 477 34.80 -22.55 -6.05
CA LEU A 477 33.89 -22.94 -7.13
C LEU A 477 34.63 -23.85 -8.10
N LEU A 478 34.03 -24.96 -8.46
CA LEU A 478 34.51 -25.90 -9.47
C LEU A 478 33.62 -25.74 -10.71
N SER A 479 34.23 -25.64 -11.88
CA SER A 479 33.54 -25.61 -13.18
C SER A 479 34.13 -26.65 -14.11
N ILE A 480 33.31 -27.45 -14.75
CA ILE A 480 33.69 -28.49 -15.72
C ILE A 480 33.00 -28.18 -17.04
N MET A 481 33.76 -28.26 -18.13
CA MET A 481 33.28 -28.10 -19.49
C MET A 481 33.87 -29.19 -20.39
N PHE A 482 33.03 -29.83 -21.19
CA PHE A 482 33.40 -30.81 -22.22
C PHE A 482 32.97 -30.31 -23.60
N SER A 483 33.71 -30.73 -24.65
CA SER A 483 33.23 -30.62 -26.01
C SER A 483 32.14 -31.67 -26.32
N ASP A 484 31.36 -31.45 -27.38
CA ASP A 484 30.18 -32.28 -27.67
C ASP A 484 30.53 -33.73 -28.06
N ASP A 485 31.66 -33.93 -28.73
CA ASP A 485 32.21 -35.24 -29.08
C ASP A 485 32.58 -36.05 -27.83
N VAL A 486 33.18 -35.41 -26.82
CA VAL A 486 33.53 -36.06 -25.56
C VAL A 486 32.26 -36.56 -24.81
N VAL A 487 31.18 -35.80 -24.86
CA VAL A 487 29.89 -36.20 -24.27
C VAL A 487 29.27 -37.36 -25.09
N SER A 488 29.26 -37.29 -26.41
CA SER A 488 28.58 -38.27 -27.29
C SER A 488 29.35 -39.55 -27.47
N GLU A 489 30.67 -39.52 -27.65
CA GLU A 489 31.52 -40.67 -27.99
C GLU A 489 32.07 -41.36 -26.73
N HIS A 490 32.44 -40.60 -25.71
CA HIS A 490 32.96 -41.18 -24.45
C HIS A 490 31.90 -41.30 -23.34
N GLY A 491 30.67 -40.84 -23.57
CA GLY A 491 29.55 -40.94 -22.60
C GLY A 491 29.79 -40.11 -21.31
N LEU A 492 30.70 -39.16 -21.34
CA LEU A 492 31.06 -38.35 -20.16
C LEU A 492 29.95 -37.36 -19.83
N ASN A 493 29.71 -37.18 -18.53
CA ASN A 493 28.70 -36.28 -18.01
C ASN A 493 29.27 -35.39 -16.91
N ALA A 494 29.44 -34.08 -17.22
CA ALA A 494 30.00 -33.10 -16.32
C ALA A 494 29.19 -32.98 -15.02
N GLY A 495 27.86 -33.14 -15.11
CA GLY A 495 26.97 -33.10 -13.92
C GLY A 495 27.17 -34.29 -12.96
N GLN A 496 27.60 -35.46 -13.46
CA GLN A 496 27.93 -36.60 -12.61
C GLN A 496 29.30 -36.42 -11.97
N ILE A 497 30.31 -36.07 -12.75
CA ILE A 497 31.70 -35.89 -12.32
C ILE A 497 31.80 -34.78 -11.27
N ILE A 498 31.09 -33.68 -11.46
CA ILE A 498 31.16 -32.54 -10.55
C ILE A 498 30.57 -32.88 -9.18
N ARG A 499 29.56 -33.73 -9.08
CA ARG A 499 28.97 -34.17 -7.81
C ARG A 499 29.97 -34.94 -6.95
N GLU A 500 30.79 -35.75 -7.55
CA GLU A 500 31.84 -36.48 -6.85
C GLU A 500 33.01 -35.58 -6.45
N ALA A 501 33.50 -34.76 -7.38
CA ALA A 501 34.59 -33.83 -7.10
C ALA A 501 34.23 -32.75 -6.07
N ALA A 502 32.97 -32.28 -6.06
CA ALA A 502 32.50 -31.25 -5.13
C ALA A 502 32.48 -31.69 -3.65
N LYS A 503 32.49 -33.00 -3.37
CA LYS A 503 32.61 -33.52 -2.00
C LYS A 503 33.91 -33.04 -1.35
N LEU A 504 34.99 -32.91 -2.13
CA LEU A 504 36.32 -32.48 -1.63
C LEU A 504 36.37 -31.00 -1.23
N ILE A 505 35.51 -30.18 -1.79
CA ILE A 505 35.34 -28.80 -1.40
C ILE A 505 34.19 -28.60 -0.38
N GLN A 506 33.64 -29.69 0.19
CA GLN A 506 32.45 -29.68 1.06
C GLN A 506 31.30 -28.91 0.42
N GLY A 507 31.04 -29.20 -0.84
CA GLY A 507 30.11 -28.48 -1.67
C GLY A 507 29.13 -29.37 -2.39
N GLY A 508 28.29 -28.73 -3.21
CA GLY A 508 27.33 -29.40 -4.07
C GLY A 508 27.08 -28.58 -5.32
N GLY A 509 26.64 -29.27 -6.36
CA GLY A 509 26.37 -28.63 -7.64
C GLY A 509 25.80 -29.63 -8.64
N GLY A 510 25.71 -29.19 -9.89
CA GLY A 510 25.22 -29.99 -10.99
C GLY A 510 25.25 -29.20 -12.29
N GLY A 511 24.64 -29.75 -13.31
CA GLY A 511 24.60 -29.10 -14.63
C GLY A 511 24.17 -30.06 -15.71
N GLN A 512 24.40 -29.64 -16.93
CA GLN A 512 24.19 -30.41 -18.17
C GLN A 512 25.37 -31.38 -18.43
N PRO A 513 25.21 -32.36 -19.32
CA PRO A 513 26.32 -33.26 -19.66
C PRO A 513 27.59 -32.56 -20.12
N HIS A 514 27.48 -31.44 -20.81
CA HIS A 514 28.63 -30.69 -21.35
C HIS A 514 29.18 -29.62 -20.39
N TYR A 515 28.36 -29.10 -19.43
CA TYR A 515 28.77 -28.08 -18.47
C TYR A 515 28.13 -28.28 -17.11
N ALA A 516 28.94 -28.24 -16.09
CA ALA A 516 28.46 -28.26 -14.70
C ALA A 516 29.30 -27.35 -13.80
N SER A 517 28.69 -26.85 -12.72
CA SER A 517 29.38 -26.08 -11.69
C SER A 517 28.96 -26.47 -10.29
N ALA A 518 29.88 -26.37 -9.33
CA ALA A 518 29.65 -26.66 -7.94
C ALA A 518 30.36 -25.65 -7.03
N GLY A 519 29.64 -25.13 -6.04
CA GLY A 519 30.21 -24.29 -5.00
C GLY A 519 30.47 -25.09 -3.72
N GLY A 520 31.46 -24.66 -2.92
CA GLY A 520 31.82 -25.34 -1.68
C GLY A 520 32.20 -24.39 -0.55
N LYS A 521 32.61 -24.98 0.58
CA LYS A 521 33.03 -24.26 1.79
C LYS A 521 34.52 -24.49 2.14
N ASN A 522 35.14 -25.54 1.60
CA ASN A 522 36.52 -25.88 1.85
C ASN A 522 37.43 -25.41 0.70
N LEU A 523 38.10 -24.26 0.90
CA LEU A 523 38.98 -23.66 -0.10
C LEU A 523 40.22 -24.51 -0.35
N ASP A 524 40.80 -25.14 0.70
CA ASP A 524 42.01 -25.96 0.58
C ASP A 524 41.81 -27.21 -0.29
N GLY A 525 40.56 -27.66 -0.41
CA GLY A 525 40.18 -28.82 -1.19
C GLY A 525 40.10 -28.57 -2.70
N ILE A 526 40.15 -27.31 -3.16
CA ILE A 526 39.85 -26.98 -4.57
C ILE A 526 40.85 -27.60 -5.58
N SER A 527 42.14 -27.61 -5.23
CA SER A 527 43.16 -28.20 -6.11
C SER A 527 42.95 -29.71 -6.23
N VAL A 528 42.68 -30.39 -5.15
CA VAL A 528 42.40 -31.83 -5.11
C VAL A 528 41.09 -32.15 -5.85
N ALA A 529 40.09 -31.28 -5.76
CA ALA A 529 38.82 -31.42 -6.49
C ALA A 529 38.99 -31.27 -7.99
N VAL A 530 39.84 -30.33 -8.45
CA VAL A 530 40.20 -30.18 -9.86
C VAL A 530 40.93 -31.43 -10.39
N ASP A 531 41.92 -31.94 -9.64
CA ASP A 531 42.65 -33.15 -10.03
C ASP A 531 41.73 -34.37 -10.08
N LYS A 532 40.85 -34.52 -9.08
CA LYS A 532 39.87 -35.62 -9.07
C LYS A 532 38.86 -35.55 -10.21
N ALA A 533 38.41 -34.36 -10.60
CA ALA A 533 37.51 -34.17 -11.71
C ALA A 533 38.19 -34.57 -13.05
N VAL A 534 39.46 -34.22 -13.22
CA VAL A 534 40.26 -34.64 -14.38
C VAL A 534 40.50 -36.14 -14.41
N GLU A 535 40.83 -36.76 -13.25
CA GLU A 535 40.98 -38.22 -13.14
C GLU A 535 39.73 -38.95 -13.59
N LEU A 536 38.56 -38.54 -13.06
CA LEU A 536 37.28 -39.14 -13.41
C LEU A 536 36.87 -38.94 -14.88
N ALA A 537 37.35 -37.88 -15.53
CA ALA A 537 37.07 -37.62 -16.94
C ALA A 537 38.01 -38.34 -17.89
N CYS A 538 39.20 -38.82 -17.43
CA CYS A 538 40.21 -39.48 -18.27
C CYS A 538 40.34 -41.01 -18.01
N GLN A 539 39.52 -41.56 -17.08
CA GLN A 539 39.40 -43.00 -16.89
C GLN A 539 38.58 -43.62 -18.02
#